data_05a040ea21c69690a33bc75349ca0fe7
#
_entry.id   05a040ea21c69690a33bc75349ca0fe7
#
_cell.length_a   1.000
_cell.length_b   1.000
_cell.length_c   1.000
_cell.angle_alpha   90.00
_cell.angle_beta   90.00
_cell.angle_gamma   90.00
#
_symmetry.space_group_name_H-M   'P 1'
#
loop_
_entity.id
_entity.type
_entity.pdbx_description
1 polymer ?
#
loop_
_entity_poly.entity_id
_entity_poly.type
_entity_poly.pdbx_seq_one_letter_code
_entity_poly.pdbx_strand_id
1 'polypeptide(L)'
;MTVAIHTRALHKRYGSHTALHGLDLTVQSGSVFGLIGPNGAGKTTTLRTLLDIIRPTSGDITVLGASPRAGGAALRRRIGYVPGELRLEGRVKGRALLRHLAEISGPVAPGTIEQLAERLGLDLARPVRTLSKGNKQKLGLVQAFMHLPDLLVLDEPTSGLDPLVQREFLAMVREARDAGQTVLLSSHVLSEIQQAADDVAVLAQGRIVAEGPVSSLRIASVRRVRATVTGVAAETVADALAAASGIEDVDVAAAGDLVRVSATARGDIDPVIRAIAAGTIRDLTVEEPDLEESVLDLYARNGAAS
;
A
#
# COMPACT_ATOMS: atom_id res chain seq x y z
N MET A 1 8.06 -22.93 -7.36
CA MET A 1 7.60 -21.55 -7.68
C MET A 1 8.81 -20.75 -8.10
N THR A 2 8.69 -19.95 -9.14
CA THR A 2 9.78 -19.07 -9.62
C THR A 2 9.74 -17.74 -8.88
N VAL A 3 10.91 -17.13 -8.64
CA VAL A 3 11.04 -15.84 -7.96
C VAL A 3 11.11 -14.73 -8.99
N ALA A 4 10.23 -13.74 -8.86
CA ALA A 4 10.21 -12.56 -9.74
C ALA A 4 11.17 -11.47 -9.26
N ILE A 5 11.24 -11.25 -7.94
CA ILE A 5 12.14 -10.26 -7.32
C ILE A 5 12.85 -10.92 -6.15
N HIS A 6 14.17 -10.74 -6.09
CA HIS A 6 14.96 -11.13 -4.94
C HIS A 6 16.00 -10.06 -4.63
N THR A 7 16.07 -9.65 -3.37
CA THR A 7 17.15 -8.79 -2.87
C THR A 7 17.83 -9.44 -1.69
N ARG A 8 19.14 -9.26 -1.57
CA ARG A 8 19.94 -9.75 -0.46
C ARG A 8 20.82 -8.66 0.10
N ALA A 9 20.65 -8.38 1.38
CA ALA A 9 21.37 -7.36 2.12
C ALA A 9 21.41 -6.01 1.37
N LEU A 10 20.27 -5.58 0.81
CA LEU A 10 20.18 -4.38 -0.01
C LEU A 10 20.35 -3.13 0.84
N HIS A 11 21.40 -2.36 0.59
CA HIS A 11 21.67 -1.09 1.25
C HIS A 11 21.59 0.08 0.27
N LYS A 12 21.02 1.19 0.74
CA LYS A 12 21.05 2.46 0.03
C LYS A 12 21.33 3.61 0.97
N ARG A 13 22.38 4.39 0.67
CA ARG A 13 22.77 5.58 1.39
C ARG A 13 22.79 6.81 0.46
N TYR A 14 22.30 7.92 0.95
CA TYR A 14 22.36 9.24 0.32
C TYR A 14 23.17 10.18 1.23
N GLY A 15 24.43 10.43 0.87
CA GLY A 15 25.33 11.18 1.74
C GLY A 15 25.46 10.54 3.13
N SER A 16 25.05 11.24 4.17
CA SER A 16 25.03 10.73 5.56
C SER A 16 23.77 9.92 5.90
N HIS A 17 22.69 10.06 5.14
CA HIS A 17 21.41 9.38 5.41
C HIS A 17 21.37 7.99 4.77
N THR A 18 21.10 6.97 5.58
CA THR A 18 20.86 5.60 5.07
C THR A 18 19.37 5.38 4.93
N ALA A 19 18.93 5.11 3.72
CA ALA A 19 17.51 4.89 3.38
C ALA A 19 17.11 3.41 3.38
N LEU A 20 18.06 2.48 3.16
CA LEU A 20 17.83 1.03 3.25
C LEU A 20 18.98 0.38 4.03
N HIS A 21 18.65 -0.47 4.99
CA HIS A 21 19.57 -1.04 5.97
C HIS A 21 19.67 -2.57 5.85
N GLY A 22 20.05 -3.09 4.68
CA GLY A 22 20.20 -4.53 4.46
C GLY A 22 18.85 -5.22 4.23
N LEU A 23 18.09 -4.73 3.25
CA LEU A 23 16.76 -5.22 2.96
C LEU A 23 16.84 -6.53 2.17
N ASP A 24 16.26 -7.60 2.74
CA ASP A 24 16.03 -8.89 2.10
C ASP A 24 14.56 -8.96 1.71
N LEU A 25 14.27 -9.16 0.43
CA LEU A 25 12.90 -9.22 -0.09
C LEU A 25 12.80 -10.33 -1.14
N THR A 26 11.76 -11.13 -1.06
CA THR A 26 11.46 -12.16 -2.05
C THR A 26 10.02 -12.06 -2.52
N VAL A 27 9.81 -11.81 -3.81
CA VAL A 27 8.48 -11.76 -4.44
C VAL A 27 8.33 -12.95 -5.38
N GLN A 28 7.30 -13.75 -5.18
CA GLN A 28 7.01 -14.91 -6.02
C GLN A 28 6.41 -14.48 -7.37
N SER A 29 6.72 -15.20 -8.44
CA SER A 29 6.11 -14.94 -9.76
C SER A 29 4.62 -15.28 -9.74
N GLY A 30 3.80 -14.44 -10.39
CA GLY A 30 2.35 -14.62 -10.48
C GLY A 30 1.59 -14.30 -9.20
N SER A 31 2.20 -13.57 -8.26
CA SER A 31 1.54 -13.09 -7.04
C SER A 31 1.43 -11.58 -7.00
N VAL A 32 0.56 -11.07 -6.14
CA VAL A 32 0.51 -9.67 -5.74
C VAL A 32 1.20 -9.53 -4.40
N PHE A 33 2.28 -8.75 -4.36
CA PHE A 33 3.06 -8.49 -3.15
C PHE A 33 2.90 -7.03 -2.72
N GLY A 34 2.48 -6.81 -1.48
CA GLY A 34 2.32 -5.50 -0.87
C GLY A 34 3.60 -5.05 -0.16
N LEU A 35 4.06 -3.83 -0.40
CA LEU A 35 5.10 -3.18 0.37
C LEU A 35 4.50 -2.02 1.15
N ILE A 36 4.28 -2.20 2.44
CA ILE A 36 3.61 -1.25 3.31
C ILE A 36 4.63 -0.49 4.16
N GLY A 37 4.31 0.73 4.50
CA GLY A 37 5.10 1.51 5.45
C GLY A 37 4.79 3.00 5.40
N PRO A 38 5.12 3.75 6.44
CA PRO A 38 4.93 5.19 6.50
C PRO A 38 5.75 5.93 5.44
N ASN A 39 5.47 7.22 5.28
CA ASN A 39 6.27 8.09 4.44
C ASN A 39 7.71 8.14 4.96
N GLY A 40 8.68 8.02 4.05
CA GLY A 40 10.10 7.95 4.42
C GLY A 40 10.60 6.56 4.85
N ALA A 41 9.74 5.53 4.92
CA ALA A 41 10.16 4.17 5.30
C ALA A 41 11.17 3.51 4.35
N GLY A 42 11.30 4.01 3.11
CA GLY A 42 12.19 3.45 2.09
C GLY A 42 11.48 2.78 0.92
N LYS A 43 10.14 2.74 0.87
CA LYS A 43 9.35 2.09 -0.20
C LYS A 43 9.79 2.53 -1.59
N THR A 44 9.65 3.81 -1.91
CA THR A 44 10.06 4.38 -3.22
C THR A 44 11.54 4.15 -3.53
N THR A 45 12.41 4.20 -2.51
CA THR A 45 13.84 3.90 -2.67
C THR A 45 14.03 2.44 -3.09
N THR A 46 13.33 1.51 -2.46
CA THR A 46 13.36 0.09 -2.83
C THR A 46 12.91 -0.10 -4.27
N LEU A 47 11.72 0.40 -4.64
CA LEU A 47 11.17 0.25 -5.99
C LEU A 47 12.08 0.85 -7.06
N ARG A 48 12.61 2.05 -6.84
CA ARG A 48 13.55 2.69 -7.79
C ARG A 48 14.86 1.94 -7.93
N THR A 49 15.31 1.27 -6.87
CA THR A 49 16.54 0.46 -6.92
C THR A 49 16.31 -0.83 -7.70
N LEU A 50 15.15 -1.48 -7.55
CA LEU A 50 14.74 -2.65 -8.33
C LEU A 50 14.68 -2.36 -9.85
N LEU A 51 14.41 -1.12 -10.22
CA LEU A 51 14.30 -0.67 -11.62
C LEU A 51 15.60 -0.09 -12.21
N ASP A 52 16.70 -0.08 -11.45
CA ASP A 52 17.98 0.60 -11.79
C ASP A 52 17.80 2.11 -12.11
N ILE A 53 16.74 2.74 -11.55
CA ILE A 53 16.58 4.21 -11.59
C ILE A 53 17.59 4.85 -10.65
N ILE A 54 17.83 4.21 -9.50
CA ILE A 54 18.91 4.56 -8.57
C ILE A 54 19.74 3.31 -8.29
N ARG A 55 21.04 3.50 -8.05
CA ARG A 55 21.96 2.40 -7.75
C ARG A 55 21.95 2.08 -6.26
N PRO A 56 22.00 0.80 -5.87
CA PRO A 56 22.26 0.42 -4.48
C PRO A 56 23.67 0.88 -4.05
N THR A 57 23.87 1.01 -2.75
CA THR A 57 25.21 1.22 -2.18
C THR A 57 25.93 -0.12 -2.08
N SER A 58 25.21 -1.16 -1.67
CA SER A 58 25.69 -2.55 -1.63
C SER A 58 24.49 -3.52 -1.62
N GLY A 59 24.78 -4.82 -1.70
CA GLY A 59 23.79 -5.89 -1.77
C GLY A 59 23.46 -6.31 -3.20
N ASP A 60 22.74 -7.41 -3.32
CA ASP A 60 22.41 -8.03 -4.60
C ASP A 60 20.93 -7.83 -4.94
N ILE A 61 20.62 -7.69 -6.23
CA ILE A 61 19.26 -7.56 -6.76
C ILE A 61 19.12 -8.44 -7.99
N THR A 62 18.04 -9.22 -7.99
CA THR A 62 17.60 -9.97 -9.17
C THR A 62 16.13 -9.64 -9.43
N VAL A 63 15.79 -9.28 -10.67
CA VAL A 63 14.43 -9.02 -11.14
C VAL A 63 14.18 -9.82 -12.39
N LEU A 64 13.13 -10.66 -12.40
CA LEU A 64 12.80 -11.58 -13.51
C LEU A 64 14.01 -12.42 -13.97
N GLY A 65 14.83 -12.87 -13.02
CA GLY A 65 16.00 -13.70 -13.26
C GLY A 65 17.27 -12.95 -13.72
N ALA A 66 17.24 -11.61 -13.79
CA ALA A 66 18.38 -10.81 -14.23
C ALA A 66 18.72 -9.69 -13.22
N SER A 67 20.00 -9.30 -13.17
CA SER A 67 20.37 -8.05 -12.50
C SER A 67 19.75 -6.87 -13.26
N PRO A 68 19.10 -5.91 -12.58
CA PRO A 68 18.44 -4.77 -13.24
C PRO A 68 19.36 -3.98 -14.16
N ARG A 69 20.63 -3.86 -13.77
CA ARG A 69 21.66 -3.18 -14.57
C ARG A 69 22.05 -3.95 -15.83
N ALA A 70 22.29 -5.25 -15.70
CA ALA A 70 22.68 -6.10 -16.83
C ALA A 70 21.52 -6.36 -17.79
N GLY A 71 20.30 -6.47 -17.28
CA GLY A 71 19.09 -6.69 -18.07
C GLY A 71 18.70 -5.52 -18.97
N GLY A 72 19.09 -4.32 -18.61
CA GLY A 72 18.98 -3.13 -19.45
C GLY A 72 17.57 -2.87 -19.99
N ALA A 73 17.49 -2.46 -21.27
CA ALA A 73 16.22 -2.16 -21.95
C ALA A 73 15.33 -3.41 -22.12
N ALA A 74 15.92 -4.59 -22.34
CA ALA A 74 15.17 -5.83 -22.52
C ALA A 74 14.39 -6.20 -21.25
N LEU A 75 15.00 -6.08 -20.08
CA LEU A 75 14.34 -6.29 -18.80
C LEU A 75 13.25 -5.24 -18.56
N ARG A 76 13.54 -3.96 -18.82
CA ARG A 76 12.57 -2.86 -18.59
C ARG A 76 11.32 -2.97 -19.45
N ARG A 77 11.38 -3.55 -20.64
CA ARG A 77 10.21 -3.83 -21.49
C ARG A 77 9.26 -4.88 -20.88
N ARG A 78 9.76 -5.70 -19.96
CA ARG A 78 8.98 -6.70 -19.23
C ARG A 78 8.37 -6.15 -17.94
N ILE A 79 8.58 -4.84 -17.67
CA ILE A 79 8.15 -4.20 -16.43
C ILE A 79 7.24 -3.02 -16.75
N GLY A 80 6.04 -3.01 -16.16
CA GLY A 80 5.19 -1.83 -16.08
C GLY A 80 5.47 -1.06 -14.80
N TYR A 81 5.71 0.24 -14.89
CA TYR A 81 6.05 1.06 -13.73
C TYR A 81 5.17 2.29 -13.59
N VAL A 82 4.60 2.48 -12.39
CA VAL A 82 3.94 3.72 -11.97
C VAL A 82 4.73 4.31 -10.83
N PRO A 83 5.36 5.50 -10.99
CA PRO A 83 6.04 6.19 -9.90
C PRO A 83 5.04 6.87 -8.96
N GLY A 84 5.37 6.96 -7.67
CA GLY A 84 4.53 7.62 -6.66
C GLY A 84 4.30 9.11 -6.91
N GLU A 85 5.24 9.77 -7.60
CA GLU A 85 5.09 11.14 -8.09
C GLU A 85 5.27 11.14 -9.62
N LEU A 86 4.15 11.17 -10.33
CA LEU A 86 4.14 11.20 -11.79
C LEU A 86 4.14 12.65 -12.29
N ARG A 87 5.31 13.12 -12.72
CA ARG A 87 5.48 14.44 -13.33
C ARG A 87 5.38 14.32 -14.85
N LEU A 88 4.20 14.62 -15.37
CA LEU A 88 3.96 14.68 -16.80
C LEU A 88 3.70 16.13 -17.19
N GLU A 89 4.51 16.63 -18.13
CA GLU A 89 4.44 17.98 -18.66
C GLU A 89 4.37 17.92 -20.18
N GLY A 90 3.88 18.98 -20.79
CA GLY A 90 3.84 19.08 -22.24
C GLY A 90 2.45 19.31 -22.83
N ARG A 91 2.46 19.76 -24.08
CA ARG A 91 1.25 20.07 -24.86
C ARG A 91 0.72 18.86 -25.64
N VAL A 92 1.44 17.73 -25.59
CA VAL A 92 1.04 16.49 -26.27
C VAL A 92 -0.25 15.96 -25.65
N LYS A 93 -1.14 15.41 -26.45
CA LYS A 93 -2.37 14.74 -26.00
C LYS A 93 -2.04 13.39 -25.36
N GLY A 94 -2.84 12.96 -24.36
CA GLY A 94 -2.65 11.68 -23.67
C GLY A 94 -2.53 10.51 -24.65
N ARG A 95 -3.40 10.44 -25.67
CA ARG A 95 -3.35 9.40 -26.71
C ARG A 95 -2.01 9.37 -27.47
N ALA A 96 -1.48 10.51 -27.85
CA ALA A 96 -0.22 10.58 -28.58
C ALA A 96 0.96 10.17 -27.70
N LEU A 97 0.95 10.56 -26.42
CA LEU A 97 1.96 10.16 -25.46
C LEU A 97 1.94 8.64 -25.24
N LEU A 98 0.76 8.04 -25.01
CA LEU A 98 0.65 6.59 -24.79
C LEU A 98 1.07 5.78 -26.02
N ARG A 99 0.74 6.22 -27.22
CA ARG A 99 1.20 5.57 -28.46
C ARG A 99 2.72 5.60 -28.59
N HIS A 100 3.33 6.74 -28.30
CA HIS A 100 4.80 6.84 -28.31
C HIS A 100 5.44 5.95 -27.24
N LEU A 101 4.87 5.87 -26.04
CA LEU A 101 5.36 4.97 -24.98
C LEU A 101 5.16 3.50 -25.34
N ALA A 102 4.09 3.14 -26.06
CA ALA A 102 3.86 1.79 -26.54
C ALA A 102 4.96 1.31 -27.49
N GLU A 103 5.49 2.20 -28.36
CA GLU A 103 6.61 1.89 -29.26
C GLU A 103 7.90 1.51 -28.49
N ILE A 104 8.06 2.02 -27.27
CA ILE A 104 9.23 1.81 -26.42
C ILE A 104 9.04 0.59 -25.50
N SER A 105 7.84 0.45 -24.90
CA SER A 105 7.56 -0.54 -23.85
C SER A 105 7.41 -1.95 -24.41
N GLY A 106 6.86 -2.11 -25.61
CA GLY A 106 6.62 -3.43 -26.22
C GLY A 106 5.32 -3.45 -27.02
N PRO A 107 4.98 -4.58 -27.64
CA PRO A 107 3.76 -4.67 -28.45
C PRO A 107 2.53 -4.44 -27.59
N VAL A 108 1.64 -3.54 -28.04
CA VAL A 108 0.35 -3.26 -27.44
C VAL A 108 -0.74 -3.64 -28.45
N ALA A 109 -1.66 -4.50 -28.05
CA ALA A 109 -2.76 -4.90 -28.92
C ALA A 109 -3.65 -3.70 -29.32
N PRO A 110 -4.16 -3.67 -30.55
CA PRO A 110 -5.05 -2.60 -30.98
C PRO A 110 -6.25 -2.43 -30.05
N GLY A 111 -6.55 -1.19 -29.68
CA GLY A 111 -7.68 -0.84 -28.80
C GLY A 111 -7.41 -0.95 -27.30
N THR A 112 -6.31 -1.58 -26.86
CA THR A 112 -6.00 -1.75 -25.41
C THR A 112 -5.87 -0.42 -24.68
N ILE A 113 -5.22 0.57 -25.29
CA ILE A 113 -5.05 1.90 -24.68
C ILE A 113 -6.42 2.55 -24.46
N GLU A 114 -7.29 2.49 -25.43
CA GLU A 114 -8.64 3.05 -25.38
C GLU A 114 -9.51 2.33 -24.34
N GLN A 115 -9.46 1.00 -24.29
CA GLN A 115 -10.20 0.20 -23.29
C GLN A 115 -9.75 0.52 -21.86
N LEU A 116 -8.45 0.55 -21.60
CA LEU A 116 -7.92 0.90 -20.26
C LEU A 116 -8.28 2.34 -19.87
N ALA A 117 -8.23 3.27 -20.82
CA ALA A 117 -8.60 4.66 -20.58
C ALA A 117 -10.09 4.80 -20.26
N GLU A 118 -10.96 4.08 -20.96
CA GLU A 118 -12.41 4.03 -20.71
C GLU A 118 -12.70 3.46 -19.31
N ARG A 119 -12.11 2.32 -18.95
CA ARG A 119 -12.24 1.72 -17.62
C ARG A 119 -11.89 2.70 -16.49
N LEU A 120 -10.85 3.50 -16.66
CA LEU A 120 -10.41 4.49 -15.68
C LEU A 120 -11.12 5.84 -15.82
N GLY A 121 -12.03 6.02 -16.78
CA GLY A 121 -12.70 7.29 -17.05
C GLY A 121 -11.71 8.40 -17.44
N LEU A 122 -10.70 8.10 -18.28
CA LEU A 122 -9.65 9.02 -18.72
C LEU A 122 -9.89 9.54 -20.13
N ASP A 123 -10.03 10.85 -20.28
CA ASP A 123 -10.10 11.50 -21.59
C ASP A 123 -8.70 11.67 -22.22
N LEU A 124 -8.41 10.82 -23.21
CA LEU A 124 -7.13 10.82 -23.96
C LEU A 124 -6.98 11.97 -24.96
N ALA A 125 -8.04 12.74 -25.23
CA ALA A 125 -7.97 13.86 -26.16
C ALA A 125 -7.35 15.12 -25.54
N ARG A 126 -7.29 15.20 -24.22
CA ARG A 126 -6.77 16.34 -23.47
C ARG A 126 -5.24 16.42 -23.50
N PRO A 127 -4.67 17.63 -23.57
CA PRO A 127 -3.23 17.84 -23.38
C PRO A 127 -2.78 17.41 -21.97
N VAL A 128 -1.64 16.71 -21.87
CA VAL A 128 -1.15 16.14 -20.59
C VAL A 128 -0.96 17.22 -19.52
N ARG A 129 -0.50 18.43 -19.89
CA ARG A 129 -0.32 19.54 -18.94
C ARG A 129 -1.62 20.00 -18.26
N THR A 130 -2.78 19.76 -18.90
CA THR A 130 -4.10 20.19 -18.39
C THR A 130 -4.78 19.13 -17.54
N LEU A 131 -4.17 17.96 -17.40
CA LEU A 131 -4.71 16.89 -16.58
C LEU A 131 -4.51 17.19 -15.09
N SER A 132 -5.53 16.90 -14.29
CA SER A 132 -5.42 16.90 -12.83
C SER A 132 -4.40 15.84 -12.35
N LYS A 133 -3.96 15.91 -11.09
CA LYS A 133 -3.08 14.88 -10.48
C LYS A 133 -3.67 13.48 -10.68
N GLY A 134 -4.95 13.27 -10.35
CA GLY A 134 -5.61 11.98 -10.53
C GLY A 134 -5.68 11.52 -11.98
N ASN A 135 -5.95 12.40 -12.95
CA ASN A 135 -5.94 12.03 -14.37
C ASN A 135 -4.53 11.73 -14.92
N LYS A 136 -3.49 12.38 -14.39
CA LYS A 136 -2.11 11.99 -14.68
C LYS A 136 -1.80 10.60 -14.11
N GLN A 137 -2.28 10.30 -12.91
CA GLN A 137 -2.15 8.98 -12.30
C GLN A 137 -2.83 7.90 -13.16
N LYS A 138 -4.08 8.13 -13.60
CA LYS A 138 -4.79 7.25 -14.54
C LYS A 138 -3.99 7.02 -15.83
N LEU A 139 -3.37 8.07 -16.37
CA LEU A 139 -2.52 7.95 -17.55
C LEU A 139 -1.29 7.06 -17.30
N GLY A 140 -0.68 7.17 -16.12
CA GLY A 140 0.42 6.30 -15.69
C GLY A 140 -0.02 4.85 -15.54
N LEU A 141 -1.22 4.61 -15.01
CA LEU A 141 -1.80 3.25 -14.94
C LEU A 141 -1.99 2.66 -16.34
N VAL A 142 -2.62 3.40 -17.27
CA VAL A 142 -2.76 2.93 -18.67
C VAL A 142 -1.40 2.55 -19.25
N GLN A 143 -0.38 3.41 -19.07
CA GLN A 143 0.98 3.15 -19.56
C GLN A 143 1.60 1.88 -18.96
N ALA A 144 1.40 1.64 -17.66
CA ALA A 144 2.00 0.49 -16.98
C ALA A 144 1.34 -0.84 -17.39
N PHE A 145 0.02 -0.85 -17.62
CA PHE A 145 -0.76 -2.06 -17.93
C PHE A 145 -0.85 -2.37 -19.43
N MET A 146 -0.72 -1.38 -20.33
CA MET A 146 -1.08 -1.51 -21.76
C MET A 146 -0.30 -2.59 -22.54
N HIS A 147 0.92 -2.92 -22.12
CA HIS A 147 1.80 -3.87 -22.82
C HIS A 147 1.88 -5.25 -22.14
N LEU A 148 1.00 -5.52 -21.16
CA LEU A 148 0.91 -6.79 -20.42
C LEU A 148 2.28 -7.27 -19.92
N PRO A 149 2.98 -6.50 -19.08
CA PRO A 149 4.33 -6.84 -18.61
C PRO A 149 4.31 -8.07 -17.71
N ASP A 150 5.46 -8.75 -17.57
CA ASP A 150 5.59 -9.88 -16.63
C ASP A 150 5.58 -9.40 -15.16
N LEU A 151 5.99 -8.14 -14.93
CA LEU A 151 6.03 -7.52 -13.59
C LEU A 151 5.47 -6.10 -13.63
N LEU A 152 4.52 -5.83 -12.76
CA LEU A 152 4.03 -4.48 -12.45
C LEU A 152 4.69 -4.00 -11.16
N VAL A 153 5.33 -2.84 -11.20
CA VAL A 153 5.89 -2.14 -10.04
C VAL A 153 5.13 -0.83 -9.85
N LEU A 154 4.34 -0.75 -8.78
CA LEU A 154 3.35 0.32 -8.60
C LEU A 154 3.64 1.05 -7.28
N ASP A 155 4.13 2.29 -7.38
CA ASP A 155 4.48 3.10 -6.22
C ASP A 155 3.32 4.06 -5.90
N GLU A 156 2.58 3.81 -4.80
CA GLU A 156 1.42 4.59 -4.35
C GLU A 156 0.39 4.86 -5.49
N PRO A 157 -0.03 3.84 -6.26
CA PRO A 157 -0.76 4.01 -7.52
C PRO A 157 -2.15 4.61 -7.36
N THR A 158 -2.75 4.53 -6.19
CA THR A 158 -4.09 5.05 -5.85
C THR A 158 -4.10 6.50 -5.40
N SER A 159 -2.91 7.09 -5.19
CA SER A 159 -2.76 8.47 -4.72
C SER A 159 -3.49 9.48 -5.63
N GLY A 160 -4.51 10.16 -5.08
CA GLY A 160 -5.30 11.16 -5.79
C GLY A 160 -6.36 10.61 -6.74
N LEU A 161 -6.64 9.31 -6.68
CA LEU A 161 -7.77 8.68 -7.34
C LEU A 161 -9.03 8.75 -6.46
N ASP A 162 -10.18 8.89 -7.10
CA ASP A 162 -11.46 8.75 -6.42
C ASP A 162 -11.77 7.28 -6.07
N PRO A 163 -12.67 7.01 -5.09
CA PRO A 163 -12.92 5.64 -4.61
C PRO A 163 -13.43 4.67 -5.67
N LEU A 164 -14.14 5.14 -6.71
CA LEU A 164 -14.62 4.27 -7.78
C LEU A 164 -13.45 3.80 -8.66
N VAL A 165 -12.56 4.71 -8.99
CA VAL A 165 -11.34 4.40 -9.77
C VAL A 165 -10.37 3.54 -8.96
N GLN A 166 -10.27 3.73 -7.64
CA GLN A 166 -9.48 2.84 -6.78
C GLN A 166 -9.98 1.39 -6.83
N ARG A 167 -11.31 1.18 -6.78
CA ARG A 167 -11.90 -0.16 -6.94
C ARG A 167 -11.59 -0.78 -8.30
N GLU A 168 -11.68 0.02 -9.37
CA GLU A 168 -11.35 -0.43 -10.72
C GLU A 168 -9.88 -0.80 -10.83
N PHE A 169 -8.97 0.02 -10.27
CA PHE A 169 -7.55 -0.29 -10.19
C PHE A 169 -7.29 -1.63 -9.46
N LEU A 170 -7.94 -1.86 -8.30
CA LEU A 170 -7.80 -3.14 -7.59
C LEU A 170 -8.33 -4.34 -8.38
N ALA A 171 -9.38 -4.15 -9.20
CA ALA A 171 -9.84 -5.16 -10.13
C ALA A 171 -8.80 -5.46 -11.21
N MET A 172 -8.20 -4.42 -11.81
CA MET A 172 -7.11 -4.57 -12.80
C MET A 172 -5.89 -5.31 -12.22
N VAL A 173 -5.54 -5.06 -10.96
CA VAL A 173 -4.44 -5.77 -10.26
C VAL A 173 -4.76 -7.26 -10.12
N ARG A 174 -5.98 -7.62 -9.71
CA ARG A 174 -6.41 -9.02 -9.61
C ARG A 174 -6.42 -9.71 -10.97
N GLU A 175 -6.96 -9.05 -12.00
CA GLU A 175 -6.95 -9.57 -13.38
C GLU A 175 -5.53 -9.83 -13.89
N ALA A 176 -4.59 -8.91 -13.62
CA ALA A 176 -3.19 -9.08 -13.98
C ALA A 176 -2.57 -10.30 -13.30
N ARG A 177 -2.80 -10.49 -11.98
CA ARG A 177 -2.37 -11.69 -11.25
C ARG A 177 -2.98 -12.96 -11.84
N ASP A 178 -4.28 -12.96 -12.10
CA ASP A 178 -5.00 -14.12 -12.63
C ASP A 178 -4.53 -14.48 -14.06
N ALA A 179 -4.01 -13.50 -14.80
CA ALA A 179 -3.30 -13.69 -16.07
C ALA A 179 -1.84 -14.14 -15.93
N GLY A 180 -1.35 -14.35 -14.69
CA GLY A 180 0.00 -14.81 -14.40
C GLY A 180 1.07 -13.71 -14.27
N GLN A 181 0.68 -12.44 -14.31
CA GLN A 181 1.59 -11.33 -14.07
C GLN A 181 1.94 -11.22 -12.58
N THR A 182 3.14 -10.74 -12.28
CA THR A 182 3.54 -10.42 -10.90
C THR A 182 3.28 -8.94 -10.63
N VAL A 183 2.81 -8.62 -9.44
CA VAL A 183 2.57 -7.23 -9.04
C VAL A 183 3.29 -6.93 -7.72
N LEU A 184 4.15 -5.91 -7.72
CA LEU A 184 4.70 -5.31 -6.51
C LEU A 184 4.05 -3.95 -6.31
N LEU A 185 3.23 -3.85 -5.27
CA LEU A 185 2.41 -2.67 -4.96
C LEU A 185 2.88 -2.03 -3.67
N SER A 186 3.31 -0.76 -3.70
CA SER A 186 3.51 -0.01 -2.46
C SER A 186 2.29 0.82 -2.09
N SER A 187 1.97 0.85 -0.81
CA SER A 187 0.92 1.71 -0.25
C SER A 187 1.24 2.08 1.20
N HIS A 188 0.69 3.19 1.66
CA HIS A 188 0.59 3.53 3.07
C HIS A 188 -0.82 3.23 3.62
N VAL A 189 -1.75 2.74 2.78
CA VAL A 189 -3.11 2.39 3.13
C VAL A 189 -3.24 0.87 3.23
N LEU A 190 -3.42 0.36 4.45
CA LEU A 190 -3.48 -1.08 4.71
C LEU A 190 -4.64 -1.77 4.00
N SER A 191 -5.82 -1.15 3.97
CA SER A 191 -7.02 -1.73 3.36
C SER A 191 -6.88 -1.98 1.86
N GLU A 192 -6.09 -1.18 1.14
CA GLU A 192 -5.79 -1.42 -0.28
C GLU A 192 -5.00 -2.71 -0.47
N ILE A 193 -3.96 -2.90 0.38
CA ILE A 193 -3.12 -4.09 0.33
C ILE A 193 -3.91 -5.33 0.73
N GLN A 194 -4.73 -5.26 1.78
CA GLN A 194 -5.58 -6.36 2.22
C GLN A 194 -6.56 -6.84 1.14
N GLN A 195 -7.00 -5.95 0.26
CA GLN A 195 -7.93 -6.27 -0.83
C GLN A 195 -7.24 -6.86 -2.07
N ALA A 196 -5.96 -6.63 -2.27
CA ALA A 196 -5.26 -6.96 -3.51
C ALA A 196 -4.12 -7.95 -3.34
N ALA A 197 -3.37 -7.90 -2.22
CA ALA A 197 -2.13 -8.63 -2.06
C ALA A 197 -2.33 -10.03 -1.48
N ASP A 198 -1.48 -10.96 -1.92
CA ASP A 198 -1.35 -12.31 -1.37
C ASP A 198 -0.40 -12.30 -0.18
N ASP A 199 0.77 -11.68 -0.35
CA ASP A 199 1.81 -11.50 0.65
C ASP A 199 2.15 -10.03 0.83
N VAL A 200 2.72 -9.69 1.99
CA VAL A 200 3.09 -8.31 2.30
C VAL A 200 4.35 -8.25 3.13
N ALA A 201 5.16 -7.20 2.93
CA ALA A 201 6.22 -6.80 3.83
C ALA A 201 5.94 -5.40 4.40
N VAL A 202 6.14 -5.25 5.70
CA VAL A 202 6.06 -3.96 6.40
C VAL A 202 7.46 -3.38 6.47
N LEU A 203 7.63 -2.25 5.80
CA LEU A 203 8.89 -1.53 5.76
C LEU A 203 8.85 -0.33 6.70
N ALA A 204 9.85 -0.23 7.53
CA ALA A 204 9.96 0.89 8.43
C ALA A 204 11.43 1.23 8.66
N GLN A 205 11.79 2.54 8.59
CA GLN A 205 13.17 3.06 8.70
C GLN A 205 14.19 2.25 7.86
N GLY A 206 13.79 1.86 6.64
CA GLY A 206 14.66 1.13 5.72
C GLY A 206 14.90 -0.35 6.07
N ARG A 207 14.08 -0.96 6.94
CA ARG A 207 14.12 -2.37 7.32
C ARG A 207 12.76 -3.02 7.16
N ILE A 208 12.72 -4.30 6.79
CA ILE A 208 11.50 -5.10 6.89
C ILE A 208 11.33 -5.48 8.36
N VAL A 209 10.19 -5.13 8.94
CA VAL A 209 9.84 -5.39 10.35
C VAL A 209 8.84 -6.52 10.51
N ALA A 210 8.09 -6.82 9.45
CA ALA A 210 7.21 -7.98 9.36
C ALA A 210 7.04 -8.37 7.89
N GLU A 211 6.90 -9.67 7.61
CA GLU A 211 6.66 -10.21 6.27
C GLU A 211 5.83 -11.50 6.37
N GLY A 212 4.96 -11.73 5.40
CA GLY A 212 4.19 -12.97 5.28
C GLY A 212 2.86 -12.79 4.54
N PRO A 213 2.03 -13.85 4.48
CA PRO A 213 0.71 -13.78 3.89
C PRO A 213 -0.15 -12.70 4.55
N VAL A 214 -0.92 -11.94 3.76
CA VAL A 214 -1.81 -10.89 4.29
C VAL A 214 -2.76 -11.44 5.36
N SER A 215 -3.23 -12.67 5.20
CA SER A 215 -4.11 -13.34 6.16
C SER A 215 -3.46 -13.63 7.53
N SER A 216 -2.14 -13.80 7.57
CA SER A 216 -1.38 -14.10 8.79
C SER A 216 -0.74 -12.86 9.43
N LEU A 217 -0.51 -11.81 8.64
CA LEU A 217 -0.13 -10.52 9.19
C LEU A 217 -1.37 -9.90 9.87
N ARG A 218 -1.61 -10.35 11.08
CA ARG A 218 -2.31 -9.55 12.08
C ARG A 218 -1.38 -8.38 12.44
N ILE A 219 -1.19 -7.47 11.49
CA ILE A 219 -0.83 -6.09 11.80
C ILE A 219 -1.96 -5.70 12.72
N ALA A 220 -1.68 -5.69 14.01
CA ALA A 220 -2.63 -5.82 15.08
C ALA A 220 -3.94 -5.18 14.67
N SER A 221 -5.03 -5.92 14.72
CA SER A 221 -6.38 -5.38 14.58
C SER A 221 -6.62 -4.48 15.78
N VAL A 222 -5.81 -3.42 15.85
CA VAL A 222 -5.95 -2.35 16.81
C VAL A 222 -7.08 -1.51 16.27
N ARG A 223 -8.13 -1.32 17.04
CA ARG A 223 -9.25 -0.47 16.70
C ARG A 223 -9.46 0.51 17.83
N ARG A 224 -9.51 1.78 17.49
CA ARG A 224 -9.91 2.81 18.43
C ARG A 224 -11.42 2.93 18.40
N VAL A 225 -12.05 2.63 19.52
CA VAL A 225 -13.50 2.74 19.70
C VAL A 225 -13.79 3.99 20.51
N ARG A 226 -14.62 4.86 19.95
CA ARG A 226 -15.20 6.00 20.68
C ARG A 226 -16.70 5.85 20.68
N ALA A 227 -17.30 6.00 21.86
CA ALA A 227 -18.74 5.91 21.99
C ALA A 227 -19.28 6.97 22.96
N THR A 228 -20.53 7.34 22.76
CA THR A 228 -21.32 8.11 23.71
C THR A 228 -22.56 7.29 24.07
N VAL A 229 -22.74 7.00 25.34
CA VAL A 229 -23.84 6.18 25.84
C VAL A 229 -24.63 6.90 26.93
N THR A 230 -25.89 6.49 27.12
CA THR A 230 -26.77 6.99 28.19
C THR A 230 -27.41 5.83 28.95
N GLY A 231 -27.88 6.10 30.19
CA GLY A 231 -28.59 5.08 30.98
C GLY A 231 -27.71 4.05 31.63
N VAL A 232 -26.41 4.28 31.71
CA VAL A 232 -25.42 3.43 32.42
C VAL A 232 -24.45 4.32 33.18
N ALA A 233 -23.98 3.87 34.35
CA ALA A 233 -22.96 4.56 35.10
C ALA A 233 -21.56 4.41 34.45
N ALA A 234 -20.77 5.49 34.49
CA ALA A 234 -19.41 5.50 33.92
C ALA A 234 -18.52 4.40 34.56
N GLU A 235 -18.64 4.19 35.88
CA GLU A 235 -17.92 3.19 36.63
C GLU A 235 -18.23 1.76 36.12
N THR A 236 -19.51 1.47 35.82
CA THR A 236 -19.92 0.15 35.29
C THR A 236 -19.27 -0.12 33.93
N VAL A 237 -19.18 0.88 33.07
CA VAL A 237 -18.54 0.72 31.77
C VAL A 237 -17.00 0.59 31.92
N ALA A 238 -16.41 1.40 32.81
CA ALA A 238 -14.97 1.34 33.08
C ALA A 238 -14.54 -0.01 33.65
N ASP A 239 -15.30 -0.56 34.63
CA ASP A 239 -15.03 -1.85 35.23
C ASP A 239 -15.13 -3.00 34.21
N ALA A 240 -16.16 -2.95 33.35
CA ALA A 240 -16.35 -3.94 32.30
C ALA A 240 -15.21 -3.92 31.28
N LEU A 241 -14.72 -2.72 30.92
CA LEU A 241 -13.58 -2.58 30.00
C LEU A 241 -12.25 -2.98 30.64
N ALA A 242 -12.05 -2.64 31.92
CA ALA A 242 -10.85 -3.01 32.67
C ALA A 242 -10.73 -4.55 32.87
N ALA A 243 -11.86 -5.25 32.98
CA ALA A 243 -11.90 -6.71 33.10
C ALA A 243 -11.71 -7.42 31.73
N ALA A 244 -11.78 -6.70 30.61
CA ALA A 244 -11.71 -7.31 29.29
C ALA A 244 -10.26 -7.48 28.81
N SER A 245 -9.94 -8.64 28.28
CA SER A 245 -8.62 -8.91 27.69
C SER A 245 -8.47 -8.21 26.31
N GLY A 246 -7.29 -7.66 26.04
CA GLY A 246 -6.99 -7.01 24.77
C GLY A 246 -7.56 -5.60 24.62
N ILE A 247 -8.04 -4.98 25.71
CA ILE A 247 -8.49 -3.59 25.73
C ILE A 247 -7.44 -2.76 26.48
N GLU A 248 -7.00 -1.68 25.85
CA GLU A 248 -5.97 -0.75 26.34
C GLU A 248 -6.47 0.70 26.21
N ASP A 249 -5.75 1.66 26.80
CA ASP A 249 -6.01 3.11 26.72
C ASP A 249 -7.47 3.48 27.02
N VAL A 250 -8.04 2.84 28.05
CA VAL A 250 -9.43 3.06 28.43
C VAL A 250 -9.58 4.42 29.09
N ASP A 251 -10.40 5.28 28.50
CA ASP A 251 -10.84 6.54 29.08
C ASP A 251 -12.37 6.57 29.09
N VAL A 252 -12.96 6.70 30.29
CA VAL A 252 -14.41 6.76 30.50
C VAL A 252 -14.74 7.97 31.33
N ALA A 253 -15.47 8.92 30.73
CA ALA A 253 -15.83 10.17 31.38
C ALA A 253 -17.34 10.40 31.41
N ALA A 254 -17.90 10.70 32.60
CA ALA A 254 -19.27 11.13 32.75
C ALA A 254 -19.43 12.62 32.38
N ALA A 255 -20.44 12.93 31.58
CA ALA A 255 -20.78 14.29 31.15
C ALA A 255 -22.32 14.50 31.24
N GLY A 256 -22.84 14.81 32.46
CA GLY A 256 -24.27 14.82 32.72
C GLY A 256 -24.88 13.44 32.58
N ASP A 257 -25.91 13.28 31.74
CA ASP A 257 -26.55 12.00 31.47
C ASP A 257 -25.78 11.16 30.40
N LEU A 258 -24.70 11.69 29.89
CA LEU A 258 -23.88 11.07 28.88
C LEU A 258 -22.61 10.45 29.50
N VAL A 259 -22.22 9.28 29.02
CA VAL A 259 -20.94 8.67 29.31
C VAL A 259 -20.16 8.59 28.00
N ARG A 260 -19.00 9.24 27.96
CA ARG A 260 -18.06 9.16 26.83
C ARG A 260 -17.07 8.06 27.11
N VAL A 261 -16.85 7.22 26.12
CA VAL A 261 -15.95 6.09 26.16
C VAL A 261 -14.94 6.20 25.03
N SER A 262 -13.66 6.09 25.34
CA SER A 262 -12.59 5.87 24.38
C SER A 262 -11.79 4.65 24.82
N ALA A 263 -11.54 3.71 23.91
CA ALA A 263 -10.76 2.52 24.22
C ALA A 263 -10.03 2.03 22.97
N THR A 264 -8.87 1.42 23.14
CA THR A 264 -8.10 0.75 22.11
C THR A 264 -8.29 -0.75 22.24
N ALA A 265 -8.93 -1.39 21.26
CA ALA A 265 -9.10 -2.84 21.22
C ALA A 265 -8.01 -3.47 20.35
N ARG A 266 -7.27 -4.43 20.90
CA ARG A 266 -6.31 -5.29 20.16
C ARG A 266 -6.97 -6.63 19.86
N GLY A 267 -7.42 -6.82 18.63
CA GLY A 267 -8.15 -8.00 18.20
C GLY A 267 -9.64 -7.77 18.09
N ASP A 268 -10.44 -8.49 18.88
CA ASP A 268 -11.89 -8.39 18.83
C ASP A 268 -12.40 -7.14 19.57
N ILE A 269 -13.33 -6.42 18.95
CA ILE A 269 -14.01 -5.27 19.57
C ILE A 269 -15.23 -5.67 20.41
N ASP A 270 -15.67 -6.92 20.34
CA ASP A 270 -16.87 -7.42 21.02
C ASP A 270 -16.89 -7.08 22.52
N PRO A 271 -15.76 -7.17 23.28
CA PRO A 271 -15.73 -6.75 24.67
C PRO A 271 -16.12 -5.27 24.88
N VAL A 272 -15.65 -4.37 24.01
CA VAL A 272 -16.00 -2.96 24.07
C VAL A 272 -17.47 -2.78 23.75
N ILE A 273 -17.96 -3.41 22.69
CA ILE A 273 -19.37 -3.33 22.30
C ILE A 273 -20.28 -3.82 23.43
N ARG A 274 -19.95 -4.92 24.11
CA ARG A 274 -20.72 -5.44 25.25
C ARG A 274 -20.73 -4.49 26.43
N ALA A 275 -19.61 -3.86 26.73
CA ALA A 275 -19.53 -2.89 27.83
C ALA A 275 -20.42 -1.67 27.58
N ILE A 276 -20.41 -1.11 26.35
CA ILE A 276 -21.24 0.06 26.00
C ILE A 276 -22.71 -0.30 25.75
N ALA A 277 -23.02 -1.55 25.38
CA ALA A 277 -24.38 -2.03 25.17
C ALA A 277 -25.18 -2.20 26.49
N ALA A 278 -24.52 -2.08 27.67
CA ALA A 278 -25.21 -1.96 28.96
C ALA A 278 -26.07 -0.70 29.06
N GLY A 279 -25.79 0.32 28.24
CA GLY A 279 -26.57 1.53 28.09
C GLY A 279 -27.20 1.69 26.71
N THR A 280 -27.76 2.87 26.44
CA THR A 280 -28.24 3.24 25.10
C THR A 280 -27.14 3.98 24.34
N ILE A 281 -26.67 3.40 23.27
CA ILE A 281 -25.61 3.98 22.40
C ILE A 281 -26.24 5.15 21.62
N ARG A 282 -25.67 6.35 21.77
CA ARG A 282 -26.05 7.57 21.04
C ARG A 282 -25.13 7.82 19.85
N ASP A 283 -23.87 7.50 20.02
CA ASP A 283 -22.85 7.62 18.98
C ASP A 283 -21.81 6.50 19.14
N LEU A 284 -21.34 5.98 18.04
CA LEU A 284 -20.30 4.95 18.00
C LEU A 284 -19.43 5.14 16.76
N THR A 285 -18.16 5.33 17.01
CA THR A 285 -17.13 5.39 15.96
C THR A 285 -16.10 4.31 16.22
N VAL A 286 -15.82 3.49 15.21
CA VAL A 286 -14.76 2.51 15.23
C VAL A 286 -13.77 2.89 14.13
N GLU A 287 -12.58 3.31 14.54
CA GLU A 287 -11.50 3.71 13.63
C GLU A 287 -10.42 2.64 13.63
N GLU A 288 -9.98 2.26 12.44
CA GLU A 288 -8.71 1.54 12.33
C GLU A 288 -7.58 2.56 12.48
N PRO A 289 -6.57 2.30 13.33
CA PRO A 289 -5.46 3.22 13.49
C PRO A 289 -4.75 3.39 12.16
N ASP A 290 -4.16 4.57 11.97
CA ASP A 290 -3.28 4.84 10.85
C ASP A 290 -2.14 3.80 10.84
N LEU A 291 -1.71 3.44 9.63
CA LEU A 291 -0.61 2.49 9.45
C LEU A 291 0.67 2.95 10.18
N GLU A 292 0.85 4.27 10.34
CA GLU A 292 1.96 4.83 11.10
C GLU A 292 1.92 4.40 12.57
N GLU A 293 0.75 4.42 13.21
CA GLU A 293 0.58 3.96 14.60
C GLU A 293 0.79 2.44 14.71
N SER A 294 0.22 1.66 13.78
CA SER A 294 0.38 0.19 13.76
C SER A 294 1.83 -0.24 13.53
N VAL A 295 2.56 0.50 12.70
CA VAL A 295 3.98 0.27 12.45
C VAL A 295 4.83 0.73 13.63
N LEU A 296 4.50 1.83 14.30
CA LEU A 296 5.17 2.29 15.52
C LEU A 296 5.01 1.27 16.65
N ASP A 297 3.84 0.63 16.78
CA ASP A 297 3.62 -0.46 17.74
C ASP A 297 4.48 -1.70 17.44
N LEU A 298 4.63 -2.07 16.16
CA LEU A 298 5.55 -3.14 15.75
C LEU A 298 7.01 -2.77 16.07
N TYR A 299 7.36 -1.49 15.97
CA TYR A 299 8.69 -0.99 16.37
C TYR A 299 8.91 -1.05 17.86
N ALA A 300 7.96 -0.59 18.66
CA ALA A 300 8.06 -0.60 20.12
C ALA A 300 8.27 -2.03 20.63
N ARG A 301 7.62 -3.01 19.99
CA ARG A 301 7.76 -4.44 20.35
C ARG A 301 9.10 -5.03 19.90
N ASN A 302 9.60 -4.66 18.72
CA ASN A 302 10.86 -5.19 18.21
C ASN A 302 12.08 -4.41 18.72
N GLY A 303 11.93 -3.14 19.11
CA GLY A 303 12.99 -2.34 19.74
C GLY A 303 13.19 -2.62 21.23
N ALA A 304 12.22 -3.22 21.93
CA ALA A 304 12.33 -3.66 23.30
C ALA A 304 13.01 -5.04 23.45
N ALA A 305 13.31 -5.71 22.33
CA ALA A 305 13.96 -7.04 22.30
C ALA A 305 15.45 -6.97 21.86
N SER A 306 16.06 -5.77 21.87
CA SER A 306 17.50 -5.55 21.51
C SER A 306 18.29 -5.09 22.71
#